data_3b043bfc31ed07d75d4843e2a72cfd9d
#
_entry.id   3b043bfc31ed07d75d4843e2a72cfd9d
#
_cell.length_a   1.000
_cell.length_b   1.000
_cell.length_c   1.000
_cell.angle_alpha   90.00
_cell.angle_beta   90.00
_cell.angle_gamma   90.00
#
_symmetry.space_group_name_H-M   'P 1'
#
loop_
_entity.id
_entity.type
_entity.pdbx_description
1 polymer ?
#
loop_
_entity_poly.entity_id
_entity_poly.type
_entity_poly.pdbx_seq_one_letter_code
_entity_poly.pdbx_strand_id
1 'polypeptide(L)'
;MNHLFPEINECSRRALLLHAAKTTLGLSVLPSFLNGADLDKPDKKPPCERAIFLYMRGGMSQTDTFDPKEKNNIGGKSKPAKTQSPDLLLSDQLPKLALQANDLSVIRSLTTKTGAHSQARYVMHTGYRQRSGMTHPQLGSWAQMFLGKSHPVLPSSVLVASGNPGPGFLPPDYSPLPIGNASRGIKDLLPEIDKQQLDRRVKLAQNFSAAFSHYFPHDDVKAYNDFYDQTVK
;
A
#
# COMPACT_ATOMS: atom_id res chain seq x y z
N MET A 1 -36.81 37.54 11.85
CA MET A 1 -36.51 36.60 12.96
C MET A 1 -36.83 35.20 12.46
N ASN A 2 -35.98 34.55 11.69
CA ASN A 2 -36.08 33.17 11.29
C ASN A 2 -34.98 32.89 10.26
N HIS A 3 -33.74 32.61 10.70
CA HIS A 3 -32.67 31.95 9.90
C HIS A 3 -31.50 31.57 10.83
N LEU A 4 -31.81 30.83 11.90
CA LEU A 4 -30.76 30.38 12.84
C LEU A 4 -30.49 28.87 12.83
N PHE A 5 -31.18 28.11 11.97
CA PHE A 5 -30.90 26.70 11.82
C PHE A 5 -30.91 26.35 10.33
N PRO A 6 -29.75 26.06 9.71
CA PRO A 6 -29.76 25.41 8.40
C PRO A 6 -30.43 24.04 8.53
N GLU A 7 -31.31 23.73 7.62
CA GLU A 7 -32.05 22.47 7.54
C GLU A 7 -31.10 21.28 7.72
N ILE A 8 -31.40 20.44 8.71
CA ILE A 8 -30.76 19.17 8.96
C ILE A 8 -31.32 18.18 7.93
N ASN A 9 -30.86 18.33 6.68
CA ASN A 9 -31.11 17.35 5.65
C ASN A 9 -30.13 16.20 5.83
N GLU A 10 -30.69 15.06 6.26
CA GLU A 10 -30.14 13.71 6.19
C GLU A 10 -28.64 13.57 6.50
N CYS A 11 -28.28 13.88 7.72
CA CYS A 11 -26.97 13.50 8.23
C CYS A 11 -26.91 11.97 8.29
N SER A 12 -26.27 11.34 7.31
CA SER A 12 -26.09 9.89 7.32
C SER A 12 -25.39 9.49 8.64
N ARG A 13 -25.71 8.31 9.19
CA ARG A 13 -25.05 7.79 10.42
C ARG A 13 -23.52 7.85 10.32
N ARG A 14 -22.99 7.73 9.12
CA ARG A 14 -21.56 7.85 8.83
C ARG A 14 -21.02 9.28 9.00
N ALA A 15 -21.77 10.29 8.58
CA ALA A 15 -21.40 11.69 8.77
C ALA A 15 -21.46 12.07 10.27
N LEU A 16 -22.48 11.60 11.01
CA LEU A 16 -22.59 11.79 12.45
C LEU A 16 -21.40 11.17 13.20
N LEU A 17 -21.02 9.95 12.86
CA LEU A 17 -19.86 9.26 13.46
C LEU A 17 -18.54 9.97 13.14
N LEU A 18 -18.39 10.50 11.94
CA LEU A 18 -17.21 11.29 11.53
C LEU A 18 -17.12 12.61 12.29
N HIS A 19 -18.24 13.31 12.49
CA HIS A 19 -18.28 14.55 13.27
C HIS A 19 -18.05 14.28 14.76
N ALA A 20 -18.65 13.23 15.31
CA ALA A 20 -18.43 12.83 16.70
C ALA A 20 -16.96 12.41 16.94
N ALA A 21 -16.33 11.70 16.02
CA ALA A 21 -14.91 11.35 16.11
C ALA A 21 -13.99 12.57 16.03
N LYS A 22 -14.34 13.60 15.24
CA LYS A 22 -13.59 14.85 15.15
C LYS A 22 -13.66 15.66 16.46
N THR A 23 -14.81 15.67 17.12
CA THR A 23 -15.00 16.46 18.37
C THR A 23 -14.41 15.76 19.60
N THR A 24 -14.47 14.44 19.69
CA THR A 24 -13.98 13.69 20.86
C THR A 24 -12.47 13.47 20.89
N LEU A 25 -11.80 13.48 19.73
CA LEU A 25 -10.36 13.22 19.64
C LEU A 25 -9.50 14.48 19.57
N GLY A 26 -10.08 15.68 19.62
CA GLY A 26 -9.32 16.94 19.55
C GLY A 26 -8.44 17.05 18.31
N LEU A 27 -8.76 16.32 17.23
CA LEU A 27 -7.98 16.24 16.01
C LEU A 27 -8.19 17.45 15.10
N SER A 28 -8.00 18.65 15.65
CA SER A 28 -7.83 19.87 14.83
C SER A 28 -6.47 19.94 14.11
N VAL A 29 -5.62 18.95 14.29
CA VAL A 29 -4.23 18.90 13.75
C VAL A 29 -4.06 17.81 12.69
N LEU A 30 -5.14 17.26 12.14
CA LEU A 30 -5.00 16.44 10.93
C LEU A 30 -4.60 17.36 9.76
N PRO A 31 -3.47 17.05 9.08
CA PRO A 31 -3.09 17.80 7.90
C PRO A 31 -4.25 17.86 6.91
N SER A 32 -4.43 19.01 6.25
CA SER A 32 -5.55 19.30 5.35
C SER A 32 -5.73 18.28 4.20
N PHE A 33 -4.74 17.43 3.93
CA PHE A 33 -4.85 16.36 2.94
C PHE A 33 -5.78 15.19 3.35
N LEU A 34 -6.21 15.13 4.63
CA LEU A 34 -7.21 14.15 5.11
C LEU A 34 -8.64 14.71 5.12
N ASN A 35 -8.84 15.96 4.76
CA ASN A 35 -10.18 16.51 4.55
C ASN A 35 -10.71 15.96 3.22
N GLY A 36 -11.59 14.96 3.29
CA GLY A 36 -12.24 14.36 2.12
C GLY A 36 -13.02 15.34 1.22
N ALA A 37 -13.17 16.60 1.64
CA ALA A 37 -13.74 17.67 0.82
C ALA A 37 -12.80 18.19 -0.28
N ASP A 38 -11.48 17.91 -0.17
CA ASP A 38 -10.51 18.29 -1.21
C ASP A 38 -10.23 17.16 -2.22
N LEU A 39 -10.79 15.96 -2.00
CA LEU A 39 -10.66 14.84 -2.94
C LEU A 39 -11.56 14.99 -4.18
N ASP A 40 -12.55 15.87 -4.14
CA ASP A 40 -13.48 16.14 -5.24
C ASP A 40 -13.03 17.29 -6.18
N LYS A 41 -11.85 17.86 -5.99
CA LYS A 41 -11.30 18.87 -6.90
C LYS A 41 -10.27 18.26 -7.83
N PRO A 42 -10.66 17.94 -9.09
CA PRO A 42 -9.76 17.30 -10.06
C PRO A 42 -8.61 18.18 -10.55
N ASP A 43 -8.52 19.45 -10.13
CA ASP A 43 -7.61 20.42 -10.72
C ASP A 43 -6.23 20.55 -10.07
N LYS A 44 -5.96 19.88 -8.96
CA LYS A 44 -4.59 19.83 -8.42
C LYS A 44 -3.94 18.50 -8.80
N LYS A 45 -3.05 18.56 -9.76
CA LYS A 45 -2.16 17.44 -10.09
C LYS A 45 -1.53 16.91 -8.78
N PRO A 46 -1.63 15.60 -8.49
CA PRO A 46 -1.06 15.07 -7.25
C PRO A 46 0.45 15.35 -7.22
N PRO A 47 1.02 15.67 -6.08
CA PRO A 47 2.45 16.00 -5.96
C PRO A 47 3.35 14.82 -6.33
N CYS A 48 2.80 13.61 -6.34
CA CYS A 48 3.50 12.37 -6.70
C CYS A 48 2.53 11.45 -7.45
N GLU A 49 2.91 11.05 -8.66
CA GLU A 49 2.12 10.12 -9.49
C GLU A 49 2.54 8.65 -9.29
N ARG A 50 3.73 8.42 -8.76
CA ARG A 50 4.32 7.09 -8.63
C ARG A 50 5.08 6.99 -7.32
N ALA A 51 4.95 5.84 -6.65
CA ALA A 51 5.69 5.56 -5.43
C ALA A 51 6.35 4.18 -5.52
N ILE A 52 7.59 4.08 -5.05
CA ILE A 52 8.33 2.83 -4.93
C ILE A 52 8.61 2.60 -3.46
N PHE A 53 8.07 1.51 -2.91
CA PHE A 53 8.35 1.09 -1.54
C PHE A 53 9.48 0.04 -1.55
N LEU A 54 10.68 0.45 -1.13
CA LEU A 54 11.85 -0.41 -1.04
C LEU A 54 11.95 -0.99 0.37
N TYR A 55 11.61 -2.25 0.52
CA TYR A 55 11.73 -2.96 1.80
C TYR A 55 13.04 -3.74 1.88
N MET A 56 13.91 -3.33 2.79
CA MET A 56 15.18 -4.01 3.06
C MET A 56 14.96 -5.13 4.07
N ARG A 57 14.92 -6.36 3.58
CA ARG A 57 14.73 -7.56 4.37
C ARG A 57 16.01 -7.89 5.16
N GLY A 58 15.86 -8.51 6.34
CA GLY A 58 16.99 -9.01 7.14
C GLY A 58 17.33 -8.17 8.38
N GLY A 59 16.62 -7.04 8.59
CA GLY A 59 16.83 -6.23 9.81
C GLY A 59 18.21 -5.59 9.83
N MET A 60 18.53 -4.79 8.82
CA MET A 60 19.79 -4.04 8.77
C MET A 60 19.95 -3.17 10.01
N SER A 61 21.20 -3.05 10.49
CA SER A 61 21.54 -2.22 11.63
C SER A 61 21.31 -0.74 11.30
N GLN A 62 20.60 -0.03 12.15
CA GLN A 62 20.42 1.42 12.01
C GLN A 62 21.73 2.20 12.12
N THR A 63 22.64 1.76 12.98
CA THR A 63 23.93 2.40 13.19
C THR A 63 24.89 2.19 12.02
N ASP A 64 24.69 1.13 11.25
CA ASP A 64 25.48 0.86 10.06
C ASP A 64 24.86 1.46 8.78
N THR A 65 23.73 2.15 8.89
CA THR A 65 23.00 2.68 7.72
C THR A 65 22.60 4.15 7.88
N PHE A 66 21.45 4.43 8.48
CA PHE A 66 20.83 5.76 8.50
C PHE A 66 21.10 6.56 9.76
N ASP A 67 21.72 5.98 10.77
CA ASP A 67 21.98 6.65 12.05
C ASP A 67 23.37 6.28 12.61
N PRO A 68 24.47 6.55 11.89
CA PRO A 68 25.82 6.27 12.38
C PRO A 68 26.13 7.10 13.63
N LYS A 69 26.77 6.46 14.62
CA LYS A 69 27.12 7.08 15.92
C LYS A 69 28.62 7.29 16.02
N GLU A 70 29.10 8.47 15.68
CA GLU A 70 30.55 8.78 15.68
C GLU A 70 31.24 8.68 17.04
N LYS A 71 30.51 9.02 18.10
CA LYS A 71 31.10 9.27 19.42
C LYS A 71 30.71 8.28 20.49
N ASN A 72 30.06 7.20 20.13
CA ASN A 72 29.53 6.23 21.09
C ASN A 72 30.12 4.84 20.88
N ASN A 73 30.37 4.13 21.99
CA ASN A 73 30.78 2.72 21.97
C ASN A 73 29.78 1.77 21.29
N ILE A 74 28.59 2.27 20.93
CA ILE A 74 27.51 1.56 20.24
C ILE A 74 27.56 1.72 18.71
N GLY A 75 28.43 2.60 18.18
CA GLY A 75 28.49 2.90 16.75
C GLY A 75 29.07 1.82 15.85
N GLY A 76 29.64 0.77 16.44
CA GLY A 76 30.26 -0.31 15.67
C GLY A 76 31.50 0.14 14.89
N LYS A 77 31.72 -0.49 13.73
CA LYS A 77 32.88 -0.19 12.85
C LYS A 77 32.53 0.85 11.76
N SER A 78 31.27 1.11 11.53
CA SER A 78 30.80 2.03 10.48
C SER A 78 31.03 3.47 10.87
N LYS A 79 31.46 4.26 9.91
CA LYS A 79 31.76 5.68 10.08
C LYS A 79 30.74 6.51 9.29
N PRO A 80 30.49 7.78 9.70
CA PRO A 80 29.71 8.69 8.89
C PRO A 80 30.36 8.95 7.54
N ALA A 81 29.61 8.82 6.48
CA ALA A 81 30.01 9.26 5.15
C ALA A 81 29.85 10.78 5.02
N LYS A 82 30.69 11.41 4.22
CA LYS A 82 30.45 12.77 3.79
C LYS A 82 29.22 12.82 2.89
N THR A 83 28.26 13.63 3.26
CA THR A 83 27.03 13.87 2.47
C THR A 83 27.03 15.29 1.92
N GLN A 84 26.19 15.55 0.93
CA GLN A 84 25.96 16.90 0.41
C GLN A 84 25.09 17.75 1.34
N SER A 85 24.35 17.11 2.25
CA SER A 85 23.52 17.79 3.25
C SER A 85 24.26 17.81 4.61
N PRO A 86 24.56 18.98 5.18
CA PRO A 86 25.33 19.07 6.44
C PRO A 86 24.58 18.45 7.63
N ASP A 87 23.24 18.41 7.59
CA ASP A 87 22.40 17.94 8.69
C ASP A 87 22.08 16.45 8.61
N LEU A 88 22.44 15.77 7.51
CA LEU A 88 22.16 14.36 7.29
C LEU A 88 23.44 13.53 7.33
N LEU A 89 23.58 12.73 8.38
CA LEU A 89 24.63 11.72 8.49
C LEU A 89 24.11 10.38 8.00
N LEU A 90 24.86 9.76 7.08
CA LEU A 90 24.65 8.39 6.61
C LEU A 90 25.92 7.59 6.85
N SER A 91 25.80 6.27 6.92
CA SER A 91 26.95 5.39 7.06
C SER A 91 27.80 5.33 5.77
N ASP A 92 29.11 5.12 5.93
CA ASP A 92 30.07 4.84 4.86
C ASP A 92 29.73 3.55 4.08
N GLN A 93 28.86 2.70 4.62
CA GLN A 93 28.33 1.53 3.93
C GLN A 93 27.31 1.90 2.83
N LEU A 94 26.82 3.14 2.80
CA LEU A 94 25.83 3.64 1.85
C LEU A 94 26.37 4.81 0.99
N PRO A 95 27.53 4.68 0.33
CA PRO A 95 28.20 5.80 -0.32
C PRO A 95 27.39 6.40 -1.47
N LYS A 96 26.65 5.58 -2.23
CA LYS A 96 25.80 6.07 -3.32
C LYS A 96 24.58 6.83 -2.81
N LEU A 97 24.03 6.41 -1.69
CA LEU A 97 22.89 7.10 -1.06
C LEU A 97 23.33 8.42 -0.43
N ALA A 98 24.54 8.48 0.11
CA ALA A 98 25.13 9.70 0.65
C ALA A 98 25.26 10.82 -0.40
N LEU A 99 25.47 10.48 -1.67
CA LEU A 99 25.48 11.44 -2.78
C LEU A 99 24.10 12.02 -3.11
N GLN A 100 23.03 11.37 -2.66
CA GLN A 100 21.62 11.78 -2.86
C GLN A 100 21.03 12.40 -1.59
N ALA A 101 21.85 12.81 -0.65
CA ALA A 101 21.40 13.26 0.67
C ALA A 101 20.43 14.45 0.63
N ASN A 102 20.53 15.32 -0.38
CA ASN A 102 19.63 16.46 -0.54
C ASN A 102 18.19 16.06 -0.91
N ASP A 103 18.03 14.87 -1.50
CA ASP A 103 16.71 14.33 -1.91
C ASP A 103 16.14 13.36 -0.87
N LEU A 104 16.78 13.23 0.30
CA LEU A 104 16.41 12.28 1.32
C LEU A 104 15.81 12.96 2.56
N SER A 105 14.73 12.37 3.07
CA SER A 105 14.21 12.64 4.41
C SER A 105 14.34 11.38 5.25
N VAL A 106 15.09 11.45 6.36
CA VAL A 106 15.32 10.30 7.23
C VAL A 106 14.58 10.47 8.55
N ILE A 107 13.66 9.55 8.85
CA ILE A 107 12.94 9.52 10.12
C ILE A 107 13.64 8.53 11.06
N ARG A 108 14.44 9.04 12.01
CA ARG A 108 15.21 8.23 12.97
C ARG A 108 14.42 7.85 14.23
N SER A 109 13.29 8.50 14.47
CA SER A 109 12.47 8.32 15.67
C SER A 109 11.41 7.22 15.56
N LEU A 110 11.37 6.47 14.45
CA LEU A 110 10.42 5.37 14.29
C LEU A 110 10.74 4.23 15.26
N THR A 111 9.73 3.84 16.02
CA THR A 111 9.82 2.73 16.97
C THR A 111 8.71 1.71 16.72
N THR A 112 8.98 0.45 17.08
CA THR A 112 7.98 -0.62 17.07
C THR A 112 8.06 -1.42 18.34
N LYS A 113 6.93 -2.01 18.74
CA LYS A 113 6.85 -2.83 19.98
C LYS A 113 7.09 -4.33 19.71
N THR A 114 7.55 -4.70 18.53
CA THR A 114 7.82 -6.10 18.19
C THR A 114 9.24 -6.28 17.66
N GLY A 115 9.93 -7.32 18.18
CA GLY A 115 11.25 -7.75 17.72
C GLY A 115 11.22 -9.05 16.90
N ALA A 116 10.07 -9.72 16.79
CA ALA A 116 9.94 -10.94 16.01
C ALA A 116 9.87 -10.63 14.52
N HIS A 117 10.70 -11.29 13.70
CA HIS A 117 10.83 -11.02 12.26
C HIS A 117 9.50 -11.03 11.47
N SER A 118 8.64 -12.03 11.71
CA SER A 118 7.36 -12.15 10.98
C SER A 118 6.39 -11.01 11.32
N GLN A 119 6.29 -10.70 12.61
CA GLN A 119 5.43 -9.62 13.10
C GLN A 119 5.96 -8.24 12.69
N ALA A 120 7.28 -8.01 12.78
CA ALA A 120 7.91 -6.77 12.37
C ALA A 120 7.71 -6.53 10.87
N ARG A 121 7.90 -7.57 10.04
CA ARG A 121 7.62 -7.49 8.60
C ARG A 121 6.16 -7.13 8.32
N TYR A 122 5.22 -7.74 9.02
CA TYR A 122 3.81 -7.44 8.88
C TYR A 122 3.52 -5.95 9.19
N VAL A 123 4.05 -5.44 10.32
CA VAL A 123 3.92 -4.02 10.69
C VAL A 123 4.50 -3.11 9.64
N MET A 124 5.69 -3.41 9.11
CA MET A 124 6.35 -2.59 8.09
C MET A 124 5.57 -2.50 6.78
N HIS A 125 4.86 -3.56 6.40
CA HIS A 125 4.07 -3.57 5.16
C HIS A 125 2.66 -3.01 5.32
N THR A 126 2.07 -3.11 6.51
CA THR A 126 0.66 -2.76 6.74
C THR A 126 0.44 -1.55 7.64
N GLY A 127 1.44 -1.18 8.46
CA GLY A 127 1.28 -0.18 9.52
C GLY A 127 0.55 -0.70 10.77
N TYR A 128 0.09 -1.94 10.77
CA TYR A 128 -0.73 -2.52 11.83
C TYR A 128 -0.06 -3.71 12.49
N ARG A 129 -0.38 -3.96 13.76
CA ARG A 129 -0.05 -5.22 14.41
C ARG A 129 -0.96 -6.33 13.89
N GLN A 130 -0.37 -7.50 13.67
CA GLN A 130 -1.12 -8.68 13.31
C GLN A 130 -2.13 -9.03 14.42
N ARG A 131 -3.37 -9.25 14.03
CA ARG A 131 -4.45 -9.72 14.90
C ARG A 131 -4.99 -11.04 14.37
N SER A 132 -5.42 -11.90 15.26
CA SER A 132 -6.10 -13.14 14.87
C SER A 132 -7.40 -12.81 14.12
N GLY A 133 -7.67 -13.55 13.04
CA GLY A 133 -8.89 -13.40 12.26
C GLY A 133 -8.94 -12.20 11.30
N MET A 134 -7.90 -11.35 11.25
CA MET A 134 -7.89 -10.20 10.34
C MET A 134 -6.51 -10.03 9.70
N THR A 135 -6.49 -9.91 8.39
CA THR A 135 -5.31 -9.51 7.62
C THR A 135 -5.51 -8.08 7.10
N HIS A 136 -4.57 -7.20 7.43
CA HIS A 136 -4.63 -5.80 6.98
C HIS A 136 -4.06 -5.66 5.58
N PRO A 137 -4.61 -4.74 4.76
CA PRO A 137 -4.07 -4.41 3.45
C PRO A 137 -2.67 -3.83 3.53
N GLN A 138 -1.88 -4.09 2.51
CA GLN A 138 -0.58 -3.44 2.32
C GLN A 138 -0.72 -2.06 1.69
N LEU A 139 0.37 -1.29 1.66
CA LEU A 139 0.41 0.07 1.14
C LEU A 139 -0.16 0.18 -0.29
N GLY A 140 0.22 -0.74 -1.20
CA GLY A 140 -0.26 -0.72 -2.58
C GLY A 140 -1.77 -0.94 -2.71
N SER A 141 -2.35 -1.80 -1.86
CA SER A 141 -3.79 -2.04 -1.81
C SER A 141 -4.55 -0.82 -1.27
N TRP A 142 -4.03 -0.18 -0.25
CA TRP A 142 -4.58 1.08 0.24
C TRP A 142 -4.51 2.19 -0.81
N ALA A 143 -3.38 2.33 -1.50
CA ALA A 143 -3.23 3.31 -2.57
C ALA A 143 -4.27 3.09 -3.68
N GLN A 144 -4.49 1.85 -4.11
CA GLN A 144 -5.52 1.53 -5.09
C GLN A 144 -6.94 1.89 -4.61
N MET A 145 -7.23 1.62 -3.34
CA MET A 145 -8.55 1.92 -2.77
C MET A 145 -8.84 3.43 -2.72
N PHE A 146 -7.86 4.24 -2.31
CA PHE A 146 -8.07 5.67 -2.10
C PHE A 146 -7.84 6.52 -3.35
N LEU A 147 -6.90 6.13 -4.22
CA LEU A 147 -6.52 6.89 -5.41
C LEU A 147 -7.15 6.34 -6.70
N GLY A 148 -7.77 5.17 -6.62
CA GLY A 148 -8.37 4.51 -7.78
C GLY A 148 -7.33 3.84 -8.68
N LYS A 149 -7.80 3.41 -9.87
CA LYS A 149 -6.95 2.78 -10.89
C LYS A 149 -6.32 3.86 -11.76
N SER A 150 -5.01 3.83 -11.91
CA SER A 150 -4.26 4.73 -12.81
C SER A 150 -4.40 4.35 -14.29
N HIS A 151 -4.81 3.11 -14.57
CA HIS A 151 -5.00 2.59 -15.92
C HIS A 151 -6.15 1.56 -15.94
N PRO A 152 -6.98 1.51 -17.01
CA PRO A 152 -8.14 0.60 -17.05
C PRO A 152 -7.77 -0.88 -17.07
N VAL A 153 -6.61 -1.25 -17.61
CA VAL A 153 -6.15 -2.64 -17.76
C VAL A 153 -4.94 -2.97 -16.89
N LEU A 154 -3.99 -2.04 -16.77
CA LEU A 154 -2.76 -2.29 -16.01
C LEU A 154 -3.01 -2.21 -14.50
N PRO A 155 -2.36 -3.07 -13.70
CA PRO A 155 -2.46 -3.03 -12.25
C PRO A 155 -1.88 -1.73 -11.71
N SER A 156 -2.57 -1.09 -10.76
CA SER A 156 -2.10 0.15 -10.14
C SER A 156 -0.98 -0.09 -9.13
N SER A 157 -0.80 -1.31 -8.66
CA SER A 157 0.32 -1.69 -7.80
C SER A 157 0.91 -3.02 -8.20
N VAL A 158 2.22 -3.13 -8.05
CA VAL A 158 3.01 -4.33 -8.37
C VAL A 158 3.82 -4.71 -7.14
N LEU A 159 3.85 -5.98 -6.83
CA LEU A 159 4.68 -6.54 -5.77
C LEU A 159 5.81 -7.37 -6.37
N VAL A 160 7.04 -6.92 -6.17
CA VAL A 160 8.23 -7.69 -6.56
C VAL A 160 8.72 -8.49 -5.37
N ALA A 161 8.78 -9.80 -5.48
CA ALA A 161 9.10 -10.80 -4.46
C ALA A 161 7.89 -11.42 -3.74
N SER A 162 8.13 -12.33 -2.80
CA SER A 162 7.11 -13.09 -2.09
C SER A 162 6.95 -12.66 -0.61
N GLY A 163 5.83 -12.99 -0.01
CA GLY A 163 5.64 -12.89 1.43
C GLY A 163 4.99 -11.62 1.93
N ASN A 164 4.13 -11.01 1.15
CA ASN A 164 3.36 -9.84 1.51
C ASN A 164 1.90 -10.22 1.83
N PRO A 165 1.24 -9.54 2.79
CA PRO A 165 -0.15 -9.81 3.17
C PRO A 165 -1.20 -9.58 2.07
N GLY A 166 -0.84 -8.98 0.95
CA GLY A 166 -1.78 -8.74 -0.17
C GLY A 166 -2.85 -7.69 0.14
N PRO A 167 -4.07 -7.86 -0.41
CA PRO A 167 -5.16 -6.90 -0.22
C PRO A 167 -5.77 -6.95 1.19
N GLY A 168 -5.42 -7.97 2.01
CA GLY A 168 -5.96 -8.13 3.35
C GLY A 168 -7.47 -8.34 3.34
N PHE A 169 -8.20 -7.52 4.10
CA PHE A 169 -9.67 -7.54 4.16
C PHE A 169 -10.35 -6.77 3.02
N LEU A 170 -9.58 -6.15 2.13
CA LEU A 170 -10.14 -5.51 0.94
C LEU A 170 -10.48 -6.55 -0.13
N PRO A 171 -11.42 -6.25 -1.03
CA PRO A 171 -11.72 -7.10 -2.17
C PRO A 171 -10.48 -7.44 -3.00
N PRO A 172 -10.47 -8.60 -3.69
CA PRO A 172 -9.36 -9.04 -4.54
C PRO A 172 -8.92 -8.05 -5.61
N ASP A 173 -9.83 -7.18 -6.06
CA ASP A 173 -9.56 -6.10 -7.03
C ASP A 173 -8.46 -5.13 -6.60
N TYR A 174 -8.22 -5.02 -5.30
CA TYR A 174 -7.14 -4.22 -4.72
C TYR A 174 -5.85 -5.01 -4.51
N SER A 175 -5.79 -6.23 -5.06
CA SER A 175 -4.57 -7.05 -4.97
C SER A 175 -3.48 -6.48 -5.88
N PRO A 176 -2.25 -6.33 -5.39
CA PRO A 176 -1.14 -5.97 -6.26
C PRO A 176 -0.78 -7.17 -7.16
N LEU A 177 -0.30 -6.88 -8.37
CA LEU A 177 0.22 -7.90 -9.27
C LEU A 177 1.51 -8.50 -8.69
N PRO A 178 1.57 -9.78 -8.36
CA PRO A 178 2.78 -10.40 -7.84
C PRO A 178 3.76 -10.74 -8.97
N ILE A 179 4.99 -10.24 -8.88
CA ILE A 179 6.10 -10.62 -9.73
C ILE A 179 7.13 -11.35 -8.85
N GLY A 180 7.13 -12.67 -8.89
CA GLY A 180 8.01 -13.49 -8.03
C GLY A 180 9.50 -13.27 -8.29
N ASN A 181 9.88 -13.10 -9.55
CA ASN A 181 11.26 -12.84 -9.96
C ASN A 181 11.28 -11.82 -11.11
N ALA A 182 11.80 -10.64 -10.84
CA ALA A 182 11.87 -9.55 -11.83
C ALA A 182 12.69 -9.92 -13.09
N SER A 183 13.71 -10.77 -12.93
CA SER A 183 14.55 -11.19 -14.05
C SER A 183 13.85 -12.18 -15.00
N ARG A 184 12.81 -12.87 -14.51
CA ARG A 184 12.01 -13.82 -15.31
C ARG A 184 10.74 -13.19 -15.87
N GLY A 185 10.43 -11.97 -15.45
CA GLY A 185 9.19 -11.29 -15.82
C GLY A 185 7.95 -11.88 -15.16
N ILE A 186 6.81 -11.63 -15.76
CA ILE A 186 5.52 -12.17 -15.31
C ILE A 186 5.38 -13.58 -15.87
N LYS A 187 5.16 -14.54 -14.97
CA LYS A 187 4.90 -15.91 -15.34
C LYS A 187 3.55 -16.00 -16.07
N ASP A 188 3.49 -16.85 -17.08
CA ASP A 188 2.26 -17.16 -17.84
C ASP A 188 1.61 -15.91 -18.51
N LEU A 189 2.42 -14.90 -18.84
CA LEU A 189 1.95 -13.68 -19.51
C LEU A 189 1.41 -13.97 -20.92
N LEU A 190 2.02 -14.92 -21.60
CA LEU A 190 1.58 -15.39 -22.90
C LEU A 190 1.01 -16.79 -22.77
N PRO A 191 -0.17 -17.06 -23.33
CA PRO A 191 -0.73 -18.40 -23.31
C PRO A 191 0.14 -19.35 -24.17
N GLU A 192 0.41 -20.55 -23.65
CA GLU A 192 1.10 -21.62 -24.40
C GLU A 192 0.20 -22.27 -25.47
N ILE A 193 -1.05 -21.87 -25.55
CA ILE A 193 -2.07 -22.38 -26.46
C ILE A 193 -2.46 -21.30 -27.47
N ASP A 194 -3.00 -21.71 -28.61
CA ASP A 194 -3.53 -20.78 -29.59
C ASP A 194 -4.74 -19.97 -29.03
N LYS A 195 -4.94 -18.78 -29.60
CA LYS A 195 -6.00 -17.87 -29.17
C LYS A 195 -7.39 -18.52 -29.17
N GLN A 196 -7.66 -19.35 -30.15
CA GLN A 196 -8.97 -19.97 -30.30
C GLN A 196 -9.26 -20.99 -29.19
N GLN A 197 -8.23 -21.73 -28.78
CA GLN A 197 -8.33 -22.64 -27.63
C GLN A 197 -8.45 -21.88 -26.32
N LEU A 198 -7.71 -20.77 -26.17
CA LEU A 198 -7.82 -19.90 -24.99
C LEU A 198 -9.25 -19.37 -24.86
N ASP A 199 -9.80 -18.78 -25.91
CA ASP A 199 -11.14 -18.20 -25.93
C ASP A 199 -12.22 -19.25 -25.58
N ARG A 200 -12.07 -20.48 -26.08
CA ARG A 200 -12.99 -21.58 -25.73
C ARG A 200 -12.90 -21.94 -24.24
N ARG A 201 -11.69 -22.02 -23.68
CA ARG A 201 -11.47 -22.34 -22.25
C ARG A 201 -12.01 -21.24 -21.35
N VAL A 202 -11.76 -19.97 -21.69
CA VAL A 202 -12.29 -18.83 -20.98
C VAL A 202 -13.81 -18.83 -20.97
N LYS A 203 -14.43 -19.01 -22.14
CA LYS A 203 -15.89 -19.08 -22.27
C LYS A 203 -16.50 -20.22 -21.48
N LEU A 204 -15.86 -21.38 -21.47
CA LEU A 204 -16.28 -22.51 -20.67
C LEU A 204 -16.21 -22.21 -19.16
N ALA A 205 -15.09 -21.64 -18.71
CA ALA A 205 -14.92 -21.23 -17.31
C ALA A 205 -15.97 -20.21 -16.88
N GLN A 206 -16.25 -19.20 -17.71
CA GLN A 206 -17.28 -18.19 -17.44
C GLN A 206 -18.67 -18.82 -17.34
N ASN A 207 -19.03 -19.79 -18.19
CA ASN A 207 -20.29 -20.49 -18.10
C ASN A 207 -20.43 -21.27 -16.79
N PHE A 208 -19.37 -21.96 -16.35
CA PHE A 208 -19.36 -22.64 -15.04
C PHE A 208 -19.49 -21.66 -13.88
N SER A 209 -18.76 -20.56 -13.95
CA SER A 209 -18.80 -19.50 -12.92
C SER A 209 -20.19 -18.86 -12.83
N ALA A 210 -20.84 -18.59 -13.96
CA ALA A 210 -22.19 -18.05 -14.00
C ALA A 210 -23.20 -19.03 -13.38
N ALA A 211 -23.12 -20.32 -13.72
CA ALA A 211 -23.97 -21.35 -13.13
C ALA A 211 -23.73 -21.47 -11.61
N PHE A 212 -22.45 -21.46 -11.17
CA PHE A 212 -22.11 -21.53 -9.76
C PHE A 212 -22.64 -20.31 -8.98
N SER A 213 -22.48 -19.10 -9.52
CA SER A 213 -23.00 -17.87 -8.89
C SER A 213 -24.52 -17.85 -8.76
N HIS A 214 -25.22 -18.50 -9.68
CA HIS A 214 -26.67 -18.62 -9.61
C HIS A 214 -27.11 -19.49 -8.42
N TYR A 215 -26.39 -20.60 -8.16
CA TYR A 215 -26.69 -21.49 -7.03
C TYR A 215 -26.12 -21.00 -5.70
N PHE A 216 -25.05 -20.24 -5.72
CA PHE A 216 -24.34 -19.74 -4.55
C PHE A 216 -24.10 -18.22 -4.66
N PRO A 217 -25.12 -17.39 -4.42
CA PRO A 217 -25.05 -15.94 -4.58
C PRO A 217 -24.37 -15.26 -3.38
N HIS A 218 -23.10 -15.63 -3.13
CA HIS A 218 -22.26 -15.03 -2.11
C HIS A 218 -21.37 -13.92 -2.69
N ASP A 219 -21.11 -12.87 -1.89
CA ASP A 219 -20.25 -11.76 -2.29
C ASP A 219 -18.82 -12.22 -2.65
N ASP A 220 -18.30 -13.23 -1.98
CA ASP A 220 -17.00 -13.81 -2.28
C ASP A 220 -16.96 -14.47 -3.68
N VAL A 221 -18.03 -15.11 -4.10
CA VAL A 221 -18.15 -15.73 -5.42
C VAL A 221 -18.20 -14.65 -6.50
N LYS A 222 -18.93 -13.59 -6.26
CA LYS A 222 -18.97 -12.42 -7.16
C LYS A 222 -17.60 -11.77 -7.27
N ALA A 223 -16.95 -11.49 -6.15
CA ALA A 223 -15.61 -10.90 -6.13
C ALA A 223 -14.58 -11.77 -6.87
N TYR A 224 -14.65 -13.09 -6.74
CA TYR A 224 -13.80 -14.03 -7.48
C TYR A 224 -14.04 -13.94 -8.99
N ASN A 225 -15.29 -13.91 -9.43
CA ASN A 225 -15.63 -13.82 -10.86
C ASN A 225 -15.19 -12.47 -11.47
N ASP A 226 -15.44 -11.36 -10.75
CA ASP A 226 -15.02 -10.03 -11.16
C ASP A 226 -13.49 -9.94 -11.30
N PHE A 227 -12.74 -10.54 -10.38
CA PHE A 227 -11.28 -10.64 -10.45
C PHE A 227 -10.81 -11.45 -11.66
N TYR A 228 -11.44 -12.62 -11.91
CA TYR A 228 -11.09 -13.48 -13.03
C TYR A 228 -11.36 -12.79 -14.38
N ASP A 229 -12.50 -12.15 -14.53
CA ASP A 229 -12.87 -11.39 -15.74
C ASP A 229 -11.93 -10.22 -16.03
N GLN A 230 -11.37 -9.58 -14.98
CA GLN A 230 -10.35 -8.54 -15.14
C GLN A 230 -9.00 -9.10 -15.57
N THR A 231 -8.67 -10.31 -15.14
CA THR A 231 -7.38 -10.96 -15.44
C THR A 231 -7.30 -11.45 -16.89
N VAL A 232 -8.44 -11.77 -17.49
CA VAL A 232 -8.53 -12.32 -18.86
C VAL A 232 -8.61 -11.24 -19.94
N LYS A 233 -8.89 -9.99 -19.57
CA LYS A 233 -8.90 -8.81 -20.47
C LYS A 233 -7.50 -8.31 -20.76
#